data_8b3d453152a23179788ea27fc477ee13
#
_entry.id   8b3d453152a23179788ea27fc477ee13
#
_cell.length_a   1.000
_cell.length_b   1.000
_cell.length_c   1.000
_cell.angle_alpha   90.00
_cell.angle_beta   90.00
_cell.angle_gamma   90.00
#
_symmetry.space_group_name_H-M   'P 1'
#
loop_
_entity.id
_entity.type
_entity.pdbx_description
1 polymer ?
#
loop_
_entity_poly.entity_id
_entity_poly.type
_entity_poly.pdbx_seq_one_letter_code
_entity_poly.pdbx_strand_id
1 'polypeptide(L)'
;MSSPTDLSQTPGLPALTLSLDSVEKTLAFGEQIGHILTGGDVLALTGDLGVGKTLITRGIALGLGIPAEQVNSPTFTLIQAYEGRIPVIHVDLYRLENPSAIAQLGLEDYFTPQNIVIIEWADRLLQALPPDYLLIHMEHGKTETLRHLTAKGTGPRSAHIVTTLLHDPLENHPASQPSSNR
;
A
#
# COMPACT_ATOMS: atom_id res chain seq x y z
N MET A 1 6.17 22.29 -17.36
CA MET A 1 6.94 21.48 -16.40
C MET A 1 6.33 21.72 -15.03
N SER A 2 5.35 20.92 -14.66
CA SER A 2 4.74 21.01 -13.32
C SER A 2 5.56 20.12 -12.40
N SER A 3 6.19 20.73 -11.39
CA SER A 3 6.92 20.02 -10.35
C SER A 3 5.98 19.03 -9.64
N PRO A 4 6.46 17.87 -9.20
CA PRO A 4 5.66 16.96 -8.40
C PRO A 4 5.22 17.73 -7.15
N THR A 5 3.92 17.70 -6.87
CA THR A 5 3.32 18.30 -5.69
C THR A 5 4.05 17.77 -4.46
N ASP A 6 4.76 18.65 -3.78
CA ASP A 6 5.45 18.33 -2.52
C ASP A 6 4.41 17.94 -1.47
N LEU A 7 4.20 16.63 -1.34
CA LEU A 7 3.26 16.02 -0.40
C LEU A 7 3.73 16.09 1.06
N SER A 8 4.88 16.73 1.32
CA SER A 8 5.46 16.86 2.66
C SER A 8 4.78 17.90 3.56
N GLN A 9 3.85 18.72 3.03
CA GLN A 9 3.33 19.90 3.72
C GLN A 9 1.83 19.92 3.96
N THR A 10 1.26 18.86 4.55
CA THR A 10 0.01 19.04 5.30
C THR A 10 0.40 19.12 6.78
N PRO A 11 0.36 20.30 7.41
CA PRO A 11 0.73 20.42 8.82
C PRO A 11 -0.23 19.63 9.71
N GLY A 12 0.27 18.74 10.53
CA GLY A 12 -0.46 18.15 11.64
C GLY A 12 -0.87 16.68 11.52
N LEU A 13 -0.75 16.01 10.36
CA LEU A 13 -1.03 14.58 10.27
C LEU A 13 0.25 13.74 10.48
N PRO A 14 0.15 12.60 11.20
CA PRO A 14 1.32 11.77 11.48
C PRO A 14 1.91 11.17 10.20
N ALA A 15 3.23 11.09 10.17
CA ALA A 15 3.97 10.38 9.14
C ALA A 15 5.00 9.47 9.79
N LEU A 16 5.22 8.30 9.18
CA LEU A 16 6.24 7.32 9.54
C LEU A 16 7.24 7.22 8.40
N THR A 17 8.53 7.34 8.72
CA THR A 17 9.61 7.06 7.77
C THR A 17 10.49 5.96 8.31
N LEU A 18 10.79 4.96 7.48
CA LEU A 18 11.63 3.83 7.87
C LEU A 18 12.47 3.32 6.70
N SER A 19 13.51 2.55 7.04
CA SER A 19 14.38 1.88 6.09
C SER A 19 14.19 0.37 6.21
N LEU A 20 13.86 -0.29 5.10
CA LEU A 20 13.67 -1.73 4.99
C LEU A 20 14.82 -2.29 4.16
N ASP A 21 15.70 -3.07 4.77
CA ASP A 21 16.94 -3.55 4.19
C ASP A 21 16.82 -4.95 3.56
N SER A 22 15.65 -5.57 3.64
CA SER A 22 15.39 -6.89 3.06
C SER A 22 13.95 -7.05 2.56
N VAL A 23 13.76 -8.08 1.75
CA VAL A 23 12.44 -8.53 1.26
C VAL A 23 11.55 -8.94 2.44
N GLU A 24 12.11 -9.66 3.41
CA GLU A 24 11.41 -10.15 4.59
C GLU A 24 10.87 -8.99 5.44
N LYS A 25 11.68 -7.94 5.64
CA LYS A 25 11.24 -6.74 6.38
C LYS A 25 10.15 -5.98 5.63
N THR A 26 10.21 -5.93 4.31
CA THR A 26 9.16 -5.29 3.50
C THR A 26 7.84 -6.07 3.61
N LEU A 27 7.90 -7.40 3.55
CA LEU A 27 6.74 -8.27 3.74
C LEU A 27 6.17 -8.12 5.16
N ALA A 28 7.02 -8.18 6.18
CA ALA A 28 6.60 -8.07 7.59
C ALA A 28 5.94 -6.70 7.88
N PHE A 29 6.47 -5.62 7.32
CA PHE A 29 5.86 -4.31 7.46
C PHE A 29 4.49 -4.24 6.75
N GLY A 30 4.38 -4.82 5.56
CA GLY A 30 3.10 -4.95 4.87
C GLY A 30 2.10 -5.77 5.70
N GLU A 31 2.51 -6.90 6.29
CA GLU A 31 1.67 -7.75 7.13
C GLU A 31 1.16 -6.99 8.36
N GLN A 32 2.02 -6.22 9.02
CA GLN A 32 1.63 -5.36 10.12
C GLN A 32 0.55 -4.33 9.70
N ILE A 33 0.69 -3.70 8.54
CA ILE A 33 -0.35 -2.82 7.98
C ILE A 33 -1.65 -3.63 7.79
N GLY A 34 -1.57 -4.80 7.16
CA GLY A 34 -2.74 -5.64 6.87
C GLY A 34 -3.56 -6.01 8.12
N HIS A 35 -2.90 -6.23 9.26
CA HIS A 35 -3.59 -6.50 10.53
C HIS A 35 -4.41 -5.33 11.06
N ILE A 36 -4.03 -4.10 10.73
CA ILE A 36 -4.69 -2.86 11.20
C ILE A 36 -5.86 -2.46 10.30
N LEU A 37 -5.83 -2.86 9.03
CA LEU A 37 -6.81 -2.44 8.03
C LEU A 37 -8.22 -2.95 8.33
N THR A 38 -9.19 -2.13 7.95
CA THR A 38 -10.63 -2.41 8.01
C THR A 38 -11.29 -2.11 6.68
N GLY A 39 -12.52 -2.57 6.49
CA GLY A 39 -13.28 -2.24 5.28
C GLY A 39 -13.46 -0.73 5.12
N GLY A 40 -13.28 -0.25 3.90
CA GLY A 40 -13.27 1.17 3.55
C GLY A 40 -11.89 1.82 3.49
N ASP A 41 -10.85 1.14 3.98
CA ASP A 41 -9.49 1.68 3.89
C ASP A 41 -8.98 1.68 2.44
N VAL A 42 -8.35 2.78 2.04
CA VAL A 42 -7.72 2.95 0.73
C VAL A 42 -6.24 3.22 0.92
N LEU A 43 -5.40 2.48 0.18
CA LEU A 43 -3.96 2.63 0.19
C LEU A 43 -3.47 3.08 -1.19
N ALA A 44 -2.69 4.15 -1.21
CA ALA A 44 -2.06 4.70 -2.39
C ALA A 44 -0.56 4.43 -2.35
N LEU A 45 -0.07 3.55 -3.23
CA LEU A 45 1.34 3.18 -3.32
C LEU A 45 2.01 3.92 -4.47
N THR A 46 3.08 4.64 -4.16
CA THR A 46 3.86 5.43 -5.12
C THR A 46 5.34 5.07 -5.04
N GLY A 47 6.09 5.41 -6.09
CA GLY A 47 7.52 5.13 -6.20
C GLY A 47 7.87 4.45 -7.53
N ASP A 48 9.16 4.39 -7.82
CA ASP A 48 9.70 3.93 -9.10
C ASP A 48 9.39 2.46 -9.42
N LEU A 49 9.64 2.07 -10.68
CA LEU A 49 9.53 0.70 -11.12
C LEU A 49 10.51 -0.19 -10.32
N GLY A 50 10.04 -1.35 -9.89
CA GLY A 50 10.85 -2.33 -9.14
C GLY A 50 11.15 -1.93 -7.69
N VAL A 51 10.60 -0.85 -7.17
CA VAL A 51 10.86 -0.40 -5.79
C VAL A 51 10.23 -1.31 -4.73
N GLY A 52 9.25 -2.15 -5.09
CA GLY A 52 8.65 -3.12 -4.17
C GLY A 52 7.18 -2.85 -3.83
N LYS A 53 6.44 -2.07 -4.64
CA LYS A 53 5.01 -1.82 -4.42
C LYS A 53 4.19 -3.11 -4.35
N THR A 54 4.39 -4.03 -5.28
CA THR A 54 3.72 -5.34 -5.24
C THR A 54 4.21 -6.21 -4.07
N LEU A 55 5.46 -6.06 -3.64
CA LEU A 55 5.99 -6.79 -2.50
C LEU A 55 5.32 -6.36 -1.19
N ILE A 56 5.18 -5.07 -0.96
CA ILE A 56 4.45 -4.59 0.22
C ILE A 56 2.96 -4.94 0.15
N THR A 57 2.35 -4.94 -1.04
CA THR A 57 0.97 -5.42 -1.26
C THR A 57 0.82 -6.89 -0.86
N ARG A 58 1.80 -7.75 -1.17
CA ARG A 58 1.83 -9.15 -0.70
C ARG A 58 1.87 -9.26 0.82
N GLY A 59 2.69 -8.42 1.47
CA GLY A 59 2.71 -8.34 2.93
C GLY A 59 1.36 -7.93 3.51
N ILE A 60 0.75 -6.87 2.97
CA ILE A 60 -0.58 -6.42 3.39
C ILE A 60 -1.62 -7.54 3.25
N ALA A 61 -1.57 -8.27 2.14
CA ALA A 61 -2.44 -9.41 1.88
C ALA A 61 -2.27 -10.53 2.92
N LEU A 62 -1.03 -10.84 3.34
CA LEU A 62 -0.75 -11.79 4.42
C LEU A 62 -1.47 -11.38 5.72
N GLY A 63 -1.39 -10.11 6.12
CA GLY A 63 -2.08 -9.60 7.31
C GLY A 63 -3.62 -9.64 7.20
N LEU A 64 -4.15 -9.80 5.98
CA LEU A 64 -5.56 -9.98 5.69
C LEU A 64 -5.97 -11.45 5.50
N GLY A 65 -5.03 -12.39 5.69
CA GLY A 65 -5.27 -13.83 5.54
C GLY A 65 -5.24 -14.32 4.09
N ILE A 66 -4.67 -13.55 3.17
CA ILE A 66 -4.49 -13.92 1.76
C ILE A 66 -3.05 -14.40 1.57
N PRO A 67 -2.80 -15.63 1.09
CA PRO A 67 -1.45 -16.13 0.84
C PRO A 67 -0.68 -15.23 -0.14
N ALA A 68 0.56 -14.88 0.18
CA ALA A 68 1.36 -13.93 -0.61
C ALA A 68 1.62 -14.41 -2.05
N GLU A 69 1.68 -15.73 -2.27
CA GLU A 69 1.86 -16.36 -3.57
C GLU A 69 0.67 -16.18 -4.51
N GLN A 70 -0.52 -15.87 -3.98
CA GLN A 70 -1.69 -15.56 -4.78
C GLN A 70 -1.68 -14.12 -5.31
N VAL A 71 -0.89 -13.24 -4.68
CA VAL A 71 -0.86 -11.82 -5.01
C VAL A 71 0.22 -11.54 -6.04
N ASN A 72 -0.22 -11.15 -7.24
CA ASN A 72 0.65 -10.70 -8.32
C ASN A 72 0.24 -9.28 -8.75
N SER A 73 1.19 -8.54 -9.34
CA SER A 73 0.84 -7.24 -9.91
C SER A 73 -0.19 -7.43 -11.04
N PRO A 74 -1.35 -6.76 -10.97
CA PRO A 74 -2.37 -6.82 -12.02
C PRO A 74 -2.05 -5.87 -13.20
N THR A 75 -0.78 -5.73 -13.58
CA THR A 75 -0.34 -4.81 -14.64
C THR A 75 -1.09 -4.99 -15.96
N PHE A 76 -1.51 -6.21 -16.29
CA PHE A 76 -2.24 -6.49 -17.53
C PHE A 76 -3.77 -6.47 -17.35
N THR A 77 -4.26 -6.90 -16.21
CA THR A 77 -5.70 -6.93 -15.89
C THR A 77 -6.20 -5.62 -15.27
N LEU A 78 -5.28 -4.77 -14.80
CA LEU A 78 -5.48 -3.49 -14.13
C LEU A 78 -6.13 -3.61 -12.75
N ILE A 79 -7.09 -4.51 -12.56
CA ILE A 79 -7.80 -4.73 -11.30
C ILE A 79 -7.87 -6.23 -11.03
N GLN A 80 -7.54 -6.62 -9.80
CA GLN A 80 -7.67 -7.98 -9.29
C GLN A 80 -8.31 -7.95 -7.90
N ALA A 81 -9.29 -8.81 -7.70
CA ALA A 81 -9.90 -9.02 -6.39
C ALA A 81 -9.33 -10.26 -5.71
N TYR A 82 -9.15 -10.19 -4.40
CA TYR A 82 -8.72 -11.30 -3.55
C TYR A 82 -9.67 -11.45 -2.37
N GLU A 83 -9.98 -12.70 -2.03
CA GLU A 83 -10.78 -13.05 -0.86
C GLU A 83 -9.89 -13.24 0.36
N GLY A 84 -10.09 -12.42 1.37
CA GLY A 84 -9.40 -12.47 2.64
C GLY A 84 -10.37 -12.23 3.80
N ARG A 85 -9.85 -11.91 4.98
CA ARG A 85 -10.66 -11.46 6.11
C ARG A 85 -11.60 -10.31 5.72
N ILE A 86 -11.16 -9.46 4.83
CA ILE A 86 -11.91 -8.42 4.15
C ILE A 86 -11.50 -8.51 2.66
N PRO A 87 -12.43 -8.42 1.70
CA PRO A 87 -12.09 -8.41 0.28
C PRO A 87 -11.13 -7.29 -0.07
N VAL A 88 -10.09 -7.62 -0.85
CA VAL A 88 -9.07 -6.68 -1.32
C VAL A 88 -9.21 -6.47 -2.81
N ILE A 89 -9.31 -5.22 -3.21
CA ILE A 89 -9.25 -4.79 -4.61
C ILE A 89 -7.85 -4.22 -4.86
N HIS A 90 -7.06 -4.93 -5.65
CA HIS A 90 -5.71 -4.53 -6.04
C HIS A 90 -5.72 -3.94 -7.43
N VAL A 91 -5.26 -2.72 -7.55
CA VAL A 91 -5.23 -1.93 -8.79
C VAL A 91 -3.78 -1.61 -9.14
N ASP A 92 -3.41 -1.74 -10.41
CA ASP A 92 -2.11 -1.31 -10.93
C ASP A 92 -2.29 -0.38 -12.13
N LEU A 93 -1.92 0.88 -11.96
CA LEU A 93 -2.09 1.92 -12.98
C LEU A 93 -0.84 2.09 -13.87
N TYR A 94 0.17 1.21 -13.77
CA TYR A 94 1.43 1.33 -14.53
C TYR A 94 1.23 1.59 -16.02
N ARG A 95 0.27 0.94 -16.64
CA ARG A 95 0.00 1.04 -18.08
C ARG A 95 -0.96 2.16 -18.49
N LEU A 96 -1.56 2.83 -17.53
CA LEU A 96 -2.53 3.90 -17.79
C LEU A 96 -1.90 5.26 -17.50
N GLU A 97 -1.56 5.99 -18.55
CA GLU A 97 -1.01 7.35 -18.45
C GLU A 97 -2.07 8.42 -18.64
N ASN A 98 -3.21 8.05 -19.24
CA ASN A 98 -4.27 8.98 -19.57
C ASN A 98 -5.32 9.02 -18.44
N PRO A 99 -5.57 10.18 -17.80
CA PRO A 99 -6.59 10.34 -16.77
C PRO A 99 -7.99 9.88 -17.20
N SER A 100 -8.36 10.08 -18.48
CA SER A 100 -9.65 9.60 -19.00
C SER A 100 -9.76 8.08 -19.03
N ALA A 101 -8.66 7.37 -19.31
CA ALA A 101 -8.63 5.91 -19.27
C ALA A 101 -8.74 5.41 -17.82
N ILE A 102 -8.12 6.09 -16.87
CA ILE A 102 -8.24 5.78 -15.44
C ILE A 102 -9.69 6.00 -14.96
N ALA A 103 -10.31 7.10 -15.34
CA ALA A 103 -11.69 7.39 -15.00
C ALA A 103 -12.68 6.33 -15.52
N GLN A 104 -12.39 5.70 -16.67
CA GLN A 104 -13.21 4.64 -17.24
C GLN A 104 -13.12 3.31 -16.47
N LEU A 105 -12.17 3.15 -15.54
CA LEU A 105 -12.09 1.96 -14.70
C LEU A 105 -13.22 1.89 -13.67
N GLY A 106 -13.91 3.00 -13.37
CA GLY A 106 -14.99 3.03 -12.38
C GLY A 106 -14.47 2.71 -10.97
N LEU A 107 -13.27 3.19 -10.60
CA LEU A 107 -12.65 2.85 -9.32
C LEU A 107 -13.48 3.33 -8.12
N GLU A 108 -14.29 4.34 -8.29
CA GLU A 108 -15.23 4.86 -7.29
C GLU A 108 -16.21 3.81 -6.79
N ASP A 109 -16.58 2.82 -7.61
CA ASP A 109 -17.48 1.74 -7.24
C ASP A 109 -16.86 0.76 -6.23
N TYR A 110 -15.54 0.75 -6.10
CA TYR A 110 -14.81 -0.09 -5.15
C TYR A 110 -14.53 0.61 -3.81
N PHE A 111 -14.65 1.93 -3.71
CA PHE A 111 -14.44 2.68 -2.47
C PHE A 111 -15.65 2.54 -1.54
N THR A 112 -15.84 1.33 -1.01
CA THR A 112 -16.99 0.96 -0.18
C THR A 112 -16.53 0.43 1.18
N PRO A 113 -17.36 0.47 2.23
CA PRO A 113 -17.02 -0.10 3.53
C PRO A 113 -16.78 -1.61 3.53
N GLN A 114 -17.09 -2.31 2.44
CA GLN A 114 -16.93 -3.76 2.30
C GLN A 114 -15.54 -4.15 1.77
N ASN A 115 -14.84 -3.23 1.12
CA ASN A 115 -13.58 -3.50 0.46
C ASN A 115 -12.42 -2.77 1.13
N ILE A 116 -11.21 -3.32 0.99
CA ILE A 116 -9.95 -2.59 1.07
C ILE A 116 -9.46 -2.39 -0.36
N VAL A 117 -9.03 -1.17 -0.71
CA VAL A 117 -8.51 -0.87 -2.05
C VAL A 117 -7.03 -0.51 -1.95
N ILE A 118 -6.18 -1.22 -2.71
CA ILE A 118 -4.73 -0.98 -2.79
C ILE A 118 -4.41 -0.60 -4.23
N ILE A 119 -3.82 0.58 -4.43
CA ILE A 119 -3.56 1.15 -5.76
C ILE A 119 -2.06 1.37 -5.92
N GLU A 120 -1.42 0.62 -6.81
CA GLU A 120 -0.05 0.87 -7.27
C GLU A 120 -0.03 1.94 -8.36
N TRP A 121 1.02 2.76 -8.41
CA TRP A 121 1.14 3.92 -9.30
C TRP A 121 0.04 4.96 -9.06
N ALA A 122 -0.30 5.15 -7.79
CA ALA A 122 -1.40 6.01 -7.38
C ALA A 122 -1.15 7.51 -7.62
N ASP A 123 0.10 7.92 -7.87
CA ASP A 123 0.45 9.27 -8.29
C ASP A 123 -0.34 9.74 -9.52
N ARG A 124 -0.81 8.81 -10.35
CA ARG A 124 -1.65 9.06 -11.53
C ARG A 124 -3.11 9.39 -11.20
N LEU A 125 -3.54 9.18 -9.96
CA LEU A 125 -4.96 9.23 -9.56
C LEU A 125 -5.20 10.04 -8.26
N LEU A 126 -4.19 10.61 -7.61
CA LEU A 126 -4.30 11.19 -6.25
C LEU A 126 -5.46 12.17 -6.08
N GLN A 127 -5.83 12.94 -7.12
CA GLN A 127 -6.93 13.90 -7.06
C GLN A 127 -8.33 13.26 -7.10
N ALA A 128 -8.43 12.00 -7.51
CA ALA A 128 -9.68 11.25 -7.60
C ALA A 128 -9.84 10.21 -6.47
N LEU A 129 -8.88 10.13 -5.55
CA LEU A 129 -8.97 9.29 -4.36
C LEU A 129 -9.98 9.89 -3.35
N PRO A 130 -10.57 9.04 -2.50
CA PRO A 130 -11.29 9.52 -1.32
C PRO A 130 -10.41 10.47 -0.48
N PRO A 131 -10.98 11.37 0.32
CA PRO A 131 -10.18 12.34 1.09
C PRO A 131 -9.31 11.70 2.18
N ASP A 132 -9.65 10.49 2.63
CA ASP A 132 -8.93 9.74 3.67
C ASP A 132 -8.34 8.47 3.09
N TYR A 133 -7.04 8.46 2.84
CA TYR A 133 -6.28 7.30 2.37
C TYR A 133 -4.88 7.27 3.01
N LEU A 134 -4.30 6.08 3.09
CA LEU A 134 -2.92 5.88 3.51
C LEU A 134 -2.00 6.00 2.28
N LEU A 135 -1.20 7.05 2.23
CA LEU A 135 -0.16 7.19 1.21
C LEU A 135 1.10 6.47 1.67
N ILE A 136 1.62 5.56 0.85
CA ILE A 136 2.90 4.89 1.04
C ILE A 136 3.80 5.22 -0.15
N HIS A 137 4.85 5.97 0.11
CA HIS A 137 5.87 6.29 -0.88
C HIS A 137 7.12 5.45 -0.63
N MET A 138 7.66 4.82 -1.68
CA MET A 138 8.84 3.98 -1.59
C MET A 138 9.93 4.45 -2.55
N GLU A 139 11.17 4.45 -2.07
CA GLU A 139 12.36 4.83 -2.83
C GLU A 139 13.43 3.75 -2.73
N HIS A 140 14.23 3.60 -3.78
CA HIS A 140 15.43 2.76 -3.74
C HIS A 140 16.47 3.35 -2.79
N GLY A 141 17.06 2.52 -1.95
CA GLY A 141 18.18 2.90 -1.12
C GLY A 141 19.54 2.71 -1.83
N LYS A 142 20.61 2.82 -1.08
CA LYS A 142 21.99 2.70 -1.60
C LYS A 142 22.39 1.27 -1.97
N THR A 143 21.69 0.26 -1.48
CA THR A 143 21.91 -1.15 -1.78
C THR A 143 20.71 -1.72 -2.54
N GLU A 144 20.90 -2.86 -3.20
CA GLU A 144 19.87 -3.51 -4.01
C GLU A 144 18.60 -3.84 -3.21
N THR A 145 18.74 -4.22 -1.95
CA THR A 145 17.62 -4.63 -1.08
C THR A 145 17.07 -3.50 -0.22
N LEU A 146 17.82 -2.40 -0.04
CA LEU A 146 17.40 -1.30 0.82
C LEU A 146 16.30 -0.46 0.17
N ARG A 147 15.23 -0.23 0.92
CA ARG A 147 14.14 0.68 0.55
C ARG A 147 13.93 1.71 1.64
N HIS A 148 13.73 2.94 1.23
CA HIS A 148 13.21 3.99 2.10
C HIS A 148 11.70 4.08 1.87
N LEU A 149 10.95 4.08 2.95
CA LEU A 149 9.50 4.11 2.92
C LEU A 149 8.99 5.25 3.78
N THR A 150 8.05 6.02 3.26
CA THR A 150 7.30 7.02 4.01
C THR A 150 5.82 6.66 3.93
N ALA A 151 5.18 6.47 5.09
CA ALA A 151 3.74 6.28 5.22
C ALA A 151 3.12 7.54 5.83
N LYS A 152 2.07 8.08 5.21
CA LYS A 152 1.38 9.30 5.65
C LYS A 152 -0.13 9.12 5.56
N GLY A 153 -0.84 9.48 6.62
CA GLY A 153 -2.29 9.59 6.60
C GLY A 153 -2.73 10.90 5.94
N THR A 154 -3.85 10.88 5.23
CA THR A 154 -4.46 12.08 4.61
C THR A 154 -5.73 12.52 5.34
N GLY A 155 -6.29 11.66 6.17
CA GLY A 155 -7.48 11.90 6.97
C GLY A 155 -7.43 11.20 8.32
N PRO A 156 -8.50 11.27 9.14
CA PRO A 156 -8.51 10.75 10.50
C PRO A 156 -8.26 9.24 10.58
N ARG A 157 -8.82 8.45 9.67
CA ARG A 157 -8.67 6.99 9.70
C ARG A 157 -7.25 6.57 9.31
N SER A 158 -6.72 7.09 8.22
CA SER A 158 -5.36 6.80 7.79
C SER A 158 -4.31 7.35 8.76
N ALA A 159 -4.57 8.49 9.40
CA ALA A 159 -3.72 9.01 10.48
C ALA A 159 -3.68 8.06 11.68
N HIS A 160 -4.81 7.45 12.05
CA HIS A 160 -4.86 6.42 13.09
C HIS A 160 -4.00 5.19 12.74
N ILE A 161 -4.03 4.74 11.48
CA ILE A 161 -3.17 3.64 11.02
C ILE A 161 -1.70 3.99 11.24
N VAL A 162 -1.26 5.17 10.78
CA VAL A 162 0.14 5.61 10.95
C VAL A 162 0.52 5.71 12.43
N THR A 163 -0.36 6.24 13.27
CA THR A 163 -0.13 6.34 14.72
C THR A 163 0.03 4.95 15.34
N THR A 164 -0.78 3.99 14.96
CA THR A 164 -0.68 2.60 15.44
C THR A 164 0.66 1.98 15.04
N LEU A 165 1.09 2.16 13.79
CA LEU A 165 2.40 1.67 13.30
C LEU A 165 3.59 2.31 14.04
N LEU A 166 3.48 3.58 14.45
CA LEU A 166 4.51 4.26 15.23
C LEU A 166 4.65 3.70 16.65
N HIS A 167 3.56 3.16 17.24
CA HIS A 167 3.57 2.62 18.60
C HIS A 167 3.93 1.13 18.65
N ASP A 168 3.89 0.43 17.51
CA ASP A 168 4.22 -0.98 17.41
C ASP A 168 5.25 -1.21 16.27
N PRO A 169 6.52 -0.84 16.50
CA PRO A 169 7.54 -0.96 15.48
C PRO A 169 7.84 -2.44 15.17
N LEU A 170 8.26 -2.72 13.93
CA LEU A 170 8.59 -4.04 13.36
C LEU A 170 9.47 -4.95 14.24
N GLU A 171 10.28 -4.37 15.13
CA GLU A 171 11.21 -5.11 15.99
C GLU A 171 10.49 -5.99 17.03
N ASN A 172 9.19 -5.76 17.27
CA ASN A 172 8.41 -6.50 18.25
C ASN A 172 7.66 -7.71 17.66
N HIS A 173 7.69 -7.91 16.33
CA HIS A 173 7.03 -9.04 15.69
C HIS A 173 8.06 -10.05 15.18
N PRO A 174 8.18 -11.24 15.80
CA PRO A 174 8.99 -12.32 15.23
C PRO A 174 8.36 -12.73 13.89
N ALA A 175 9.19 -12.80 12.86
CA ALA A 175 8.77 -13.28 11.55
C ALA A 175 7.98 -14.59 11.69
N SER A 176 6.77 -14.62 11.16
CA SER A 176 5.94 -15.83 11.13
C SER A 176 6.71 -16.91 10.39
N GLN A 177 7.11 -17.99 11.07
CA GLN A 177 7.79 -19.10 10.45
C GLN A 177 6.83 -19.76 9.44
N PRO A 178 7.30 -20.12 8.24
CA PRO A 178 6.48 -20.88 7.32
C PRO A 178 6.11 -22.21 7.99
N SER A 179 4.81 -22.48 8.08
CA SER A 179 4.29 -23.74 8.60
C SER A 179 4.86 -24.87 7.78
N SER A 180 5.81 -25.64 8.35
CA SER A 180 6.29 -26.88 7.80
C SER A 180 5.17 -27.92 7.91
N ASN A 181 4.38 -28.05 6.85
CA ASN A 181 3.46 -29.18 6.71
C ASN A 181 4.30 -30.40 6.32
N ARG A 182 4.37 -31.36 7.22
CA ARG A 182 4.80 -32.74 6.94
C ARG A 182 3.66 -33.51 6.32
#